data_d8db72929e28cce4d58167bddd3fb679
#
_entry.id   d8db72929e28cce4d58167bddd3fb679
#
_cell.length_a   1.000
_cell.length_b   1.000
_cell.length_c   1.000
_cell.angle_alpha   90.00
_cell.angle_beta   90.00
_cell.angle_gamma   90.00
#
_symmetry.space_group_name_H-M   'P 1'
#
loop_
_entity.id
_entity.type
_entity.pdbx_description
1 polymer ?
#
loop_
_entity_poly.entity_id
_entity_poly.type
_entity_poly.pdbx_seq_one_letter_code
_entity_poly.pdbx_strand_id
1 'polypeptide(L)'
;DWSSDVCSSDLGFQAVSIATTGFVSADYDRWPAFSKLILLGLMVCGGCAGSTAAGLKISRAVILVRSVYANVTHLLHPKQVLDVRMNGYTLPESTIFRVGQYFFMYLLCIALWALLLTYDGIDVFDALGISISTMGCIGPAFGITGATCTYAELSHFSKTVLCFSMLVGRLEIFTVLVMLRPSLWKSRNMW
;
A
#
# COMPACT_ATOMS: atom_id res chain seq x y z
N ASP A 1 27.95 3.59 23.26
CA ASP A 1 26.65 4.11 23.69
C ASP A 1 25.53 3.15 23.24
N TRP A 2 25.12 2.29 24.15
CA TRP A 2 24.18 1.18 23.89
C TRP A 2 22.84 1.62 23.29
N SER A 3 22.44 2.85 23.57
CA SER A 3 21.15 3.40 23.12
C SER A 3 21.12 3.74 21.62
N SER A 4 22.25 4.13 21.04
CA SER A 4 22.32 4.49 19.61
C SER A 4 22.35 3.26 18.71
N ASP A 5 23.04 2.20 19.10
CA ASP A 5 23.17 0.97 18.30
C ASP A 5 21.88 0.16 18.29
N VAL A 6 21.17 0.09 19.43
CA VAL A 6 19.85 -0.53 19.53
C VAL A 6 18.84 0.23 18.66
N CYS A 7 18.85 1.57 18.68
CA CYS A 7 17.93 2.37 17.88
C CYS A 7 18.14 2.19 16.36
N SER A 8 19.37 2.04 15.90
CA SER A 8 19.65 1.85 14.47
C SER A 8 19.26 0.46 13.97
N SER A 9 19.53 -0.58 14.75
CA SER A 9 19.12 -1.96 14.41
C SER A 9 17.61 -2.14 14.43
N ASP A 10 16.92 -1.53 15.41
CA ASP A 10 15.47 -1.54 15.50
C ASP A 10 14.82 -0.82 14.32
N LEU A 11 15.36 0.33 13.89
CA LEU A 11 14.85 1.03 12.71
C LEU A 11 14.96 0.17 11.45
N GLY A 12 16.10 -0.49 11.25
CA GLY A 12 16.31 -1.39 10.10
C GLY A 12 15.35 -2.57 10.12
N PHE A 13 15.18 -3.21 11.28
CA PHE A 13 14.24 -4.31 11.44
C PHE A 13 12.79 -3.85 11.21
N GLN A 14 12.37 -2.72 11.81
CA GLN A 14 11.02 -2.19 11.63
C GLN A 14 10.75 -1.79 10.18
N ALA A 15 11.72 -1.20 9.49
CA ALA A 15 11.56 -0.84 8.09
C ALA A 15 11.27 -2.08 7.21
N VAL A 16 12.00 -3.18 7.42
CA VAL A 16 11.78 -4.43 6.69
C VAL A 16 10.46 -5.09 7.08
N SER A 17 10.16 -5.14 8.38
CA SER A 17 8.97 -5.78 8.91
C SER A 17 7.68 -5.06 8.49
N ILE A 18 7.63 -3.75 8.64
CA ILE A 18 6.46 -2.92 8.30
C ILE A 18 6.20 -2.91 6.78
N ALA A 19 7.22 -3.10 5.95
CA ALA A 19 6.99 -3.21 4.51
C ALA A 19 6.10 -4.41 4.14
N THR A 20 6.12 -5.52 4.90
CA THR A 20 5.42 -6.74 4.48
C THR A 20 4.88 -7.67 5.57
N THR A 21 5.50 -7.71 6.78
CA THR A 21 5.31 -8.81 7.73
C THR A 21 4.57 -8.39 8.98
N GLY A 22 4.76 -7.14 9.43
CA GLY A 22 4.07 -6.55 10.58
C GLY A 22 4.57 -6.99 11.97
N PHE A 23 5.74 -7.64 12.08
CA PHE A 23 6.34 -7.89 13.38
C PHE A 23 6.91 -6.59 13.97
N VAL A 24 6.71 -6.41 15.25
CA VAL A 24 7.14 -5.23 16.00
C VAL A 24 8.19 -5.63 17.01
N SER A 25 9.38 -5.01 16.97
CA SER A 25 10.46 -5.18 17.94
C SER A 25 10.55 -4.02 18.93
N ALA A 26 10.10 -2.84 18.51
CA ALA A 26 10.18 -1.62 19.29
C ALA A 26 8.92 -0.76 19.13
N ASP A 27 8.63 0.08 20.13
CA ASP A 27 7.54 1.04 20.08
C ASP A 27 7.90 2.24 19.20
N TYR A 28 7.60 2.13 17.90
CA TYR A 28 7.89 3.17 16.92
C TYR A 28 6.97 4.39 17.02
N ASP A 29 5.91 4.34 17.85
CA ASP A 29 5.06 5.51 18.09
C ASP A 29 5.79 6.60 18.88
N ARG A 30 6.86 6.26 19.60
CA ARG A 30 7.73 7.21 20.28
C ARG A 30 8.79 7.84 19.39
N TRP A 31 8.93 7.37 18.15
CA TRP A 31 9.96 7.87 17.25
C TRP A 31 9.62 9.24 16.67
N PRO A 32 10.64 9.97 16.19
CA PRO A 32 10.44 11.26 15.53
C PRO A 32 9.46 11.14 14.34
N ALA A 33 8.71 12.21 14.09
CA ALA A 33 7.72 12.26 13.01
C ALA A 33 8.30 11.90 11.63
N PHE A 34 9.56 12.25 11.38
CA PHE A 34 10.25 11.92 10.13
C PHE A 34 10.41 10.40 9.95
N SER A 35 10.79 9.67 11.00
CA SER A 35 10.91 8.20 10.96
C SER A 35 9.55 7.53 10.72
N LYS A 36 8.49 8.03 11.37
CA LYS A 36 7.12 7.55 11.14
C LYS A 36 6.68 7.77 9.68
N LEU A 37 7.04 8.92 9.09
CA LEU A 37 6.72 9.20 7.69
C LEU A 37 7.43 8.24 6.73
N ILE A 38 8.70 7.90 7.01
CA ILE A 38 9.45 6.89 6.23
C ILE A 38 8.77 5.53 6.33
N LEU A 39 8.42 5.10 7.55
CA LEU A 39 7.71 3.83 7.76
C LEU A 39 6.38 3.79 7.01
N LEU A 40 5.60 4.87 7.07
CA LEU A 40 4.34 4.98 6.32
C LEU A 40 4.55 4.88 4.82
N GLY A 41 5.59 5.49 4.27
CA GLY A 41 5.97 5.34 2.86
C GLY A 41 6.34 3.91 2.48
N LEU A 42 7.06 3.19 3.35
CA LEU A 42 7.40 1.78 3.15
C LEU A 42 6.16 0.87 3.20
N MET A 43 5.21 1.15 4.09
CA MET A 43 3.93 0.44 4.16
C MET A 43 3.15 0.53 2.84
N VAL A 44 3.18 1.69 2.17
CA VAL A 44 2.53 1.89 0.86
C VAL A 44 3.24 1.09 -0.24
N CYS A 45 4.58 1.04 -0.22
CA CYS A 45 5.36 0.33 -1.25
C CYS A 45 5.12 -1.18 -1.24
N GLY A 46 4.92 -1.77 -0.06
CA GLY A 46 4.68 -3.21 0.09
C GLY A 46 5.86 -4.09 -0.30
N GLY A 47 5.59 -5.37 -0.60
CA GLY A 47 6.60 -6.39 -0.87
C GLY A 47 6.98 -6.59 -2.34
N CYS A 48 7.79 -7.65 -2.58
CA CYS A 48 8.24 -8.02 -3.91
C CYS A 48 7.12 -8.61 -4.79
N ALA A 49 7.30 -8.54 -6.11
CA ALA A 49 6.45 -9.25 -7.07
C ALA A 49 6.55 -10.77 -6.83
N GLY A 50 5.40 -11.44 -6.70
CA GLY A 50 5.35 -12.87 -6.37
C GLY A 50 5.33 -13.19 -4.87
N SER A 51 5.55 -12.20 -3.99
CA SER A 51 5.31 -12.32 -2.56
C SER A 51 3.81 -12.39 -2.26
N THR A 52 3.48 -13.06 -1.15
CA THR A 52 2.12 -13.06 -0.60
C THR A 52 1.70 -11.72 0.00
N ALA A 53 2.61 -10.74 0.09
CA ALA A 53 2.32 -9.41 0.58
C ALA A 53 1.32 -8.69 -0.33
N ALA A 54 0.36 -8.02 0.28
CA ALA A 54 -0.55 -7.09 -0.40
C ALA A 54 0.14 -5.74 -0.68
N GLY A 55 -0.60 -4.73 -1.07
CA GLY A 55 -0.07 -3.38 -1.35
C GLY A 55 0.35 -3.16 -2.80
N LEU A 56 1.07 -2.07 -3.04
CA LEU A 56 1.43 -1.62 -4.39
C LEU A 56 2.40 -2.56 -5.11
N LYS A 57 3.24 -3.30 -4.39
CA LYS A 57 4.39 -4.10 -4.85
C LYS A 57 5.51 -3.24 -5.45
N ILE A 58 6.74 -3.50 -5.01
CA ILE A 58 7.94 -2.73 -5.44
C ILE A 58 8.11 -2.70 -6.96
N SER A 59 7.80 -3.80 -7.66
CA SER A 59 7.89 -3.85 -9.13
C SER A 59 7.00 -2.80 -9.81
N ARG A 60 5.77 -2.62 -9.33
CA ARG A 60 4.84 -1.60 -9.85
C ARG A 60 5.33 -0.19 -9.51
N ALA A 61 5.85 0.02 -8.30
CA ALA A 61 6.44 1.31 -7.91
C ALA A 61 7.62 1.71 -8.80
N VAL A 62 8.54 0.77 -9.09
CA VAL A 62 9.67 1.00 -10.00
C VAL A 62 9.21 1.34 -11.42
N ILE A 63 8.18 0.63 -11.94
CA ILE A 63 7.62 0.92 -13.26
C ILE A 63 7.04 2.33 -13.30
N LEU A 64 6.31 2.75 -12.26
CA LEU A 64 5.75 4.10 -12.17
C LEU A 64 6.83 5.17 -12.16
N VAL A 65 7.86 5.03 -11.32
CA VAL A 65 8.96 6.01 -11.26
C VAL A 65 9.68 6.10 -12.61
N ARG A 66 9.97 4.97 -13.25
CA ARG A 66 10.59 4.95 -14.59
C ARG A 66 9.70 5.56 -15.66
N SER A 67 8.40 5.31 -15.60
CA SER A 67 7.43 5.89 -16.52
C SER A 67 7.36 7.42 -16.38
N VAL A 68 7.33 7.93 -15.14
CA VAL A 68 7.38 9.38 -14.89
C VAL A 68 8.66 9.98 -15.44
N TYR A 69 9.82 9.34 -15.18
CA TYR A 69 11.10 9.80 -15.70
C TYR A 69 11.13 9.81 -17.24
N ALA A 70 10.65 8.74 -17.88
CA ALA A 70 10.56 8.66 -19.35
C ALA A 70 9.66 9.75 -19.92
N ASN A 71 8.49 10.01 -19.30
CA ASN A 71 7.58 11.07 -19.73
C ASN A 71 8.19 12.46 -19.59
N VAL A 72 8.87 12.75 -18.48
CA VAL A 72 9.57 14.02 -18.28
C VAL A 72 10.68 14.21 -19.33
N THR A 73 11.46 13.16 -19.59
CA THR A 73 12.53 13.23 -20.60
C THR A 73 11.96 13.40 -22.01
N HIS A 74 10.84 12.75 -22.33
CA HIS A 74 10.15 12.93 -23.61
C HIS A 74 9.63 14.37 -23.82
N LEU A 75 9.17 15.02 -22.73
CA LEU A 75 8.77 16.44 -22.79
C LEU A 75 9.94 17.36 -23.11
N LEU A 76 11.14 17.03 -22.61
CA LEU A 76 12.36 17.81 -22.87
C LEU A 76 12.97 17.50 -24.25
N HIS A 77 12.86 16.25 -24.70
CA HIS A 77 13.44 15.77 -25.96
C HIS A 77 12.43 14.96 -26.77
N PRO A 78 11.45 15.60 -27.45
CA PRO A 78 10.33 14.92 -28.11
C PRO A 78 10.73 14.00 -29.28
N LYS A 79 11.96 14.12 -29.81
CA LYS A 79 12.48 13.23 -30.86
C LYS A 79 13.13 11.95 -30.34
N GLN A 80 13.28 11.81 -29.02
CA GLN A 80 13.92 10.65 -28.39
C GLN A 80 12.88 9.60 -28.04
N VAL A 81 12.99 8.41 -28.61
CA VAL A 81 12.15 7.26 -28.23
C VAL A 81 12.75 6.63 -26.97
N LEU A 82 12.08 6.81 -25.84
CA LEU A 82 12.48 6.26 -24.57
C LEU A 82 11.53 5.12 -24.20
N ASP A 83 12.02 3.89 -24.30
CA ASP A 83 11.30 2.71 -23.85
C ASP A 83 11.53 2.48 -22.36
N VAL A 84 10.47 2.27 -21.62
CA VAL A 84 10.56 1.82 -20.21
C VAL A 84 11.01 0.36 -20.21
N ARG A 85 12.21 0.10 -19.68
CA ARG A 85 12.79 -1.26 -19.62
C ARG A 85 12.78 -1.80 -18.19
N MET A 86 12.44 -3.07 -18.05
CA MET A 86 12.57 -3.83 -16.80
C MET A 86 13.25 -5.16 -17.08
N ASN A 87 14.34 -5.45 -16.34
CA ASN A 87 15.16 -6.66 -16.52
C ASN A 87 15.61 -6.91 -17.98
N GLY A 88 15.92 -5.84 -18.73
CA GLY A 88 16.37 -5.96 -20.13
C GLY A 88 15.25 -6.03 -21.17
N TYR A 89 13.99 -6.20 -20.79
CA TYR A 89 12.84 -6.24 -21.68
C TYR A 89 12.12 -4.89 -21.72
N THR A 90 11.72 -4.47 -22.92
CA THR A 90 10.86 -3.28 -23.11
C THR A 90 9.43 -3.61 -22.69
N LEU A 91 8.84 -2.75 -21.86
CA LEU A 91 7.46 -2.92 -21.40
C LEU A 91 6.50 -2.26 -22.40
N PRO A 92 5.43 -2.95 -22.82
CA PRO A 92 4.41 -2.35 -23.66
C PRO A 92 3.66 -1.23 -22.89
N GLU A 93 3.28 -0.18 -23.57
CA GLU A 93 2.54 0.96 -22.99
C GLU A 93 1.27 0.54 -22.27
N SER A 94 0.59 -0.49 -22.77
CA SER A 94 -0.60 -1.04 -22.14
C SER A 94 -0.35 -1.55 -20.71
N THR A 95 0.84 -2.08 -20.43
CA THR A 95 1.24 -2.54 -19.09
C THR A 95 1.51 -1.34 -18.17
N ILE A 96 2.19 -0.32 -18.67
CA ILE A 96 2.46 0.91 -17.91
C ILE A 96 1.15 1.58 -17.53
N PHE A 97 0.21 1.68 -18.47
CA PHE A 97 -1.10 2.25 -18.22
C PHE A 97 -1.90 1.47 -17.17
N ARG A 98 -1.91 0.13 -17.23
CA ARG A 98 -2.56 -0.71 -16.21
C ARG A 98 -1.96 -0.53 -14.82
N VAL A 99 -0.65 -0.38 -14.72
CA VAL A 99 0.03 -0.12 -13.43
C VAL A 99 -0.38 1.25 -12.89
N GLY A 100 -0.48 2.27 -13.75
CA GLY A 100 -0.96 3.60 -13.37
C GLY A 100 -2.42 3.57 -12.86
N GLN A 101 -3.30 2.86 -13.57
CA GLN A 101 -4.69 2.66 -13.13
C GLN A 101 -4.78 1.95 -11.76
N TYR A 102 -3.96 0.91 -11.57
CA TYR A 102 -3.92 0.21 -10.28
C TYR A 102 -3.49 1.14 -9.14
N PHE A 103 -2.45 1.94 -9.37
CA PHE A 103 -1.97 2.91 -8.38
C PHE A 103 -3.03 3.93 -8.00
N PHE A 104 -3.72 4.49 -9.00
CA PHE A 104 -4.81 5.43 -8.77
C PHE A 104 -5.93 4.80 -7.95
N MET A 105 -6.37 3.59 -8.31
CA MET A 105 -7.40 2.87 -7.58
C MET A 105 -6.97 2.51 -6.16
N TYR A 106 -5.69 2.17 -5.97
CA TYR A 106 -5.12 1.88 -4.66
C TYR A 106 -5.19 3.09 -3.73
N LEU A 107 -4.78 4.27 -4.22
CA LEU A 107 -4.89 5.53 -3.46
C LEU A 107 -6.35 5.89 -3.15
N LEU A 108 -7.24 5.71 -4.12
CA LEU A 108 -8.67 5.97 -3.94
C LEU A 108 -9.28 5.05 -2.87
N CYS A 109 -8.92 3.78 -2.85
CA CYS A 109 -9.35 2.85 -1.81
C CYS A 109 -8.83 3.26 -0.42
N ILE A 110 -7.54 3.61 -0.31
CA ILE A 110 -6.98 4.10 0.97
C ILE A 110 -7.76 5.33 1.47
N ALA A 111 -8.01 6.30 0.59
CA ALA A 111 -8.76 7.50 0.93
C ALA A 111 -10.20 7.18 1.38
N LEU A 112 -10.86 6.26 0.70
CA LEU A 112 -12.21 5.82 1.03
C LEU A 112 -12.26 5.15 2.41
N TRP A 113 -11.34 4.22 2.69
CA TRP A 113 -11.27 3.54 3.98
C TRP A 113 -10.92 4.51 5.11
N ALA A 114 -9.97 5.42 4.89
CA ALA A 114 -9.61 6.45 5.86
C ALA A 114 -10.81 7.35 6.18
N LEU A 115 -11.58 7.75 5.16
CA LEU A 115 -12.78 8.57 5.34
C LEU A 115 -13.86 7.84 6.16
N LEU A 116 -14.07 6.55 5.93
CA LEU A 116 -15.02 5.76 6.72
C LEU A 116 -14.57 5.60 8.19
N LEU A 117 -13.26 5.47 8.44
CA LEU A 117 -12.72 5.39 9.79
C LEU A 117 -12.80 6.74 10.51
N THR A 118 -12.54 7.83 9.80
CA THR A 118 -12.67 9.19 10.35
C THR A 118 -14.13 9.51 10.70
N TYR A 119 -15.10 8.99 9.93
CA TYR A 119 -16.52 9.12 10.26
C TYR A 119 -16.87 8.48 11.61
N ASP A 120 -16.15 7.43 12.01
CA ASP A 120 -16.29 6.76 13.32
C ASP A 120 -15.54 7.49 14.46
N GLY A 121 -14.94 8.64 14.18
CA GLY A 121 -14.27 9.49 15.18
C GLY A 121 -12.78 9.21 15.38
N ILE A 122 -12.15 8.42 14.51
CA ILE A 122 -10.70 8.17 14.56
C ILE A 122 -9.95 9.36 13.96
N ASP A 123 -8.84 9.76 14.56
CA ASP A 123 -7.99 10.84 14.06
C ASP A 123 -7.53 10.55 12.61
N VAL A 124 -7.41 11.60 11.80
CA VAL A 124 -7.10 11.49 10.36
C VAL A 124 -5.77 10.77 10.11
N PHE A 125 -4.75 11.07 10.91
CA PHE A 125 -3.44 10.44 10.75
C PHE A 125 -3.49 8.95 11.09
N ASP A 126 -4.15 8.59 12.17
CA ASP A 126 -4.34 7.20 12.59
C ASP A 126 -5.21 6.44 11.57
N ALA A 127 -6.31 7.05 11.10
CA ALA A 127 -7.17 6.47 10.08
C ALA A 127 -6.44 6.18 8.76
N LEU A 128 -5.55 7.08 8.32
CA LEU A 128 -4.68 6.86 7.16
C LEU A 128 -3.70 5.71 7.42
N GLY A 129 -3.02 5.70 8.56
CA GLY A 129 -2.09 4.64 8.93
C GLY A 129 -2.77 3.26 8.98
N ILE A 130 -3.94 3.18 9.60
CA ILE A 130 -4.76 1.96 9.69
C ILE A 130 -5.21 1.50 8.29
N SER A 131 -5.67 2.42 7.45
CA SER A 131 -6.12 2.10 6.09
C SER A 131 -4.98 1.55 5.22
N ILE A 132 -3.79 2.14 5.28
CA ILE A 132 -2.60 1.67 4.57
C ILE A 132 -2.18 0.30 5.09
N SER A 133 -2.10 0.12 6.41
CA SER A 133 -1.72 -1.14 7.05
C SER A 133 -2.66 -2.29 6.69
N THR A 134 -3.97 -2.05 6.72
CA THR A 134 -4.97 -3.08 6.40
C THR A 134 -5.02 -3.41 4.92
N MET A 135 -4.91 -2.42 4.03
CA MET A 135 -4.78 -2.65 2.58
C MET A 135 -3.48 -3.37 2.21
N GLY A 136 -2.38 -3.08 2.94
CA GLY A 136 -1.10 -3.78 2.80
C GLY A 136 -1.08 -5.17 3.44
N CYS A 137 -2.10 -5.54 4.22
CA CYS A 137 -2.15 -6.74 5.05
C CYS A 137 -0.92 -6.88 5.98
N ILE A 138 -0.50 -5.77 6.56
CA ILE A 138 0.68 -5.67 7.45
C ILE A 138 0.27 -6.00 8.89
N GLY A 139 -0.76 -5.34 9.40
CA GLY A 139 -1.32 -5.51 10.74
C GLY A 139 -1.14 -4.27 11.60
N PRO A 140 0.03 -3.99 12.19
CA PRO A 140 0.21 -2.82 13.05
C PRO A 140 0.14 -1.52 12.23
N ALA A 141 -0.36 -0.45 12.86
CA ALA A 141 -0.42 0.88 12.29
C ALA A 141 0.17 1.91 13.27
N PHE A 142 -0.33 3.13 13.30
CA PHE A 142 0.11 4.18 14.20
C PHE A 142 -1.00 4.52 15.21
N GLY A 143 -0.63 5.18 16.31
CA GLY A 143 -1.56 5.67 17.32
C GLY A 143 -2.38 4.59 18.00
N ILE A 144 -3.72 4.63 17.87
CA ILE A 144 -4.66 3.72 18.56
C ILE A 144 -4.41 2.23 18.23
N THR A 145 -3.82 1.92 17.09
CA THR A 145 -3.48 0.56 16.65
C THR A 145 -1.98 0.38 16.44
N GLY A 146 -1.19 1.15 17.18
CA GLY A 146 0.26 1.11 17.16
C GLY A 146 0.86 -0.19 17.67
N ALA A 147 2.18 -0.15 17.85
CA ALA A 147 3.01 -1.30 18.23
C ALA A 147 2.55 -2.03 19.50
N THR A 148 2.04 -1.28 20.47
CA THR A 148 1.66 -1.78 21.80
C THR A 148 0.14 -1.87 21.99
N CYS A 149 -0.64 -1.46 21.00
CA CYS A 149 -2.09 -1.39 21.05
C CYS A 149 -2.74 -2.53 20.27
N THR A 150 -4.05 -2.70 20.48
CA THR A 150 -4.83 -3.73 19.80
C THR A 150 -6.06 -3.15 19.12
N TYR A 151 -6.54 -3.79 18.07
CA TYR A 151 -7.78 -3.42 17.39
C TYR A 151 -9.05 -3.68 18.22
N ALA A 152 -8.91 -4.17 19.46
CA ALA A 152 -10.04 -4.52 20.31
C ALA A 152 -10.89 -3.31 20.70
N GLU A 153 -10.28 -2.14 20.85
CA GLU A 153 -10.93 -0.89 21.25
C GLU A 153 -11.75 -0.20 20.15
N LEU A 154 -11.56 -0.63 18.90
CA LEU A 154 -12.30 -0.06 17.76
C LEU A 154 -13.79 -0.48 17.81
N SER A 155 -14.65 0.36 17.25
CA SER A 155 -16.06 0.10 17.11
C SER A 155 -16.32 -1.13 16.21
N HIS A 156 -17.51 -1.72 16.33
CA HIS A 156 -17.93 -2.82 15.46
C HIS A 156 -18.01 -2.38 13.98
N PHE A 157 -18.37 -1.12 13.73
CA PHE A 157 -18.41 -0.55 12.38
C PHE A 157 -17.00 -0.51 11.78
N SER A 158 -16.04 0.11 12.48
CA SER A 158 -14.64 0.17 12.04
C SER A 158 -14.06 -1.22 11.79
N LYS A 159 -14.30 -2.19 12.69
CA LYS A 159 -13.84 -3.57 12.50
C LYS A 159 -14.39 -4.20 11.21
N THR A 160 -15.66 -3.98 10.90
CA THR A 160 -16.27 -4.50 9.67
C THR A 160 -15.65 -3.85 8.43
N VAL A 161 -15.45 -2.53 8.45
CA VAL A 161 -14.78 -1.79 7.37
C VAL A 161 -13.37 -2.34 7.14
N LEU A 162 -12.61 -2.58 8.21
CA LEU A 162 -11.25 -3.13 8.13
C LEU A 162 -11.20 -4.55 7.57
N CYS A 163 -12.17 -5.41 7.91
CA CYS A 163 -12.29 -6.74 7.30
C CYS A 163 -12.45 -6.65 5.78
N PHE A 164 -13.30 -5.74 5.28
CA PHE A 164 -13.44 -5.51 3.84
C PHE A 164 -12.17 -4.95 3.23
N SER A 165 -11.49 -4.00 3.90
CA SER A 165 -10.21 -3.45 3.44
C SER A 165 -9.16 -4.55 3.25
N MET A 166 -9.01 -5.45 4.22
CA MET A 166 -8.08 -6.58 4.14
C MET A 166 -8.41 -7.52 2.99
N LEU A 167 -9.69 -7.82 2.75
CA LEU A 167 -10.13 -8.65 1.62
C LEU A 167 -9.77 -7.99 0.28
N VAL A 168 -10.06 -6.69 0.12
CA VAL A 168 -9.74 -5.95 -1.11
C VAL A 168 -8.24 -5.89 -1.35
N GLY A 169 -7.44 -5.65 -0.29
CA GLY A 169 -5.99 -5.65 -0.37
C GLY A 169 -5.41 -7.00 -0.80
N ARG A 170 -5.95 -8.10 -0.25
CA ARG A 170 -5.44 -9.46 -0.49
C ARG A 170 -5.82 -10.02 -1.87
N LEU A 171 -7.07 -9.80 -2.31
CA LEU A 171 -7.59 -10.33 -3.57
C LEU A 171 -7.16 -9.50 -4.80
N GLU A 172 -6.41 -8.44 -4.60
CA GLU A 172 -6.15 -7.37 -5.55
C GLU A 172 -7.45 -6.64 -5.99
N ILE A 173 -7.38 -5.32 -6.05
CA ILE A 173 -8.54 -4.44 -6.26
C ILE A 173 -9.32 -4.79 -7.52
N PHE A 174 -8.62 -5.11 -8.63
CA PHE A 174 -9.27 -5.43 -9.90
C PHE A 174 -10.09 -6.72 -9.84
N THR A 175 -9.62 -7.73 -9.12
CA THR A 175 -10.36 -8.99 -8.94
C THR A 175 -11.67 -8.75 -8.21
N VAL A 176 -11.64 -7.95 -7.15
CA VAL A 176 -12.85 -7.58 -6.40
C VAL A 176 -13.82 -6.78 -7.27
N LEU A 177 -13.33 -5.80 -8.04
CA LEU A 177 -14.16 -5.00 -8.94
C LEU A 177 -14.80 -5.84 -10.03
N VAL A 178 -14.07 -6.82 -10.56
CA VAL A 178 -14.60 -7.76 -11.56
C VAL A 178 -15.70 -8.62 -10.95
N MET A 179 -15.51 -9.14 -9.73
CA MET A 179 -16.54 -9.93 -9.02
C MET A 179 -17.81 -9.15 -8.74
N LEU A 180 -17.70 -7.84 -8.46
CA LEU A 180 -18.85 -6.96 -8.22
C LEU A 180 -19.61 -6.60 -9.50
N ARG A 181 -19.08 -6.92 -10.69
CA ARG A 181 -19.73 -6.57 -11.96
C ARG A 181 -20.93 -7.48 -12.24
N PRO A 182 -22.18 -6.94 -12.33
CA PRO A 182 -23.39 -7.77 -12.54
C PRO A 182 -23.37 -8.57 -13.84
N SER A 183 -22.62 -8.13 -14.85
CA SER A 183 -22.53 -8.81 -16.14
C SER A 183 -21.90 -10.19 -16.07
N LEU A 184 -21.02 -10.45 -15.10
CA LEU A 184 -20.44 -11.79 -14.86
C LEU A 184 -21.50 -12.79 -14.38
N TRP A 185 -22.41 -12.32 -13.54
CA TRP A 185 -23.46 -13.16 -12.97
C TRP A 185 -24.63 -13.36 -13.96
N LYS A 186 -24.76 -12.45 -14.95
CA LYS A 186 -25.82 -12.49 -15.98
C LYS A 186 -25.42 -13.26 -17.24
N SER A 187 -24.13 -13.59 -17.43
CA SER A 187 -23.61 -14.34 -18.56
C SER A 187 -23.83 -15.85 -18.42
N ARG A 188 -25.08 -16.27 -18.23
CA ARG A 188 -25.49 -17.68 -18.20
C ARG A 188 -25.88 -18.23 -19.59
N ASN A 189 -25.70 -17.47 -20.66
CA ASN A 189 -26.11 -17.81 -22.03
C ASN A 189 -24.98 -17.66 -23.06
N MET A 190 -23.76 -18.06 -22.73
CA MET A 190 -22.68 -18.23 -23.73
C MET A 190 -22.07 -19.61 -23.57
N TRP A 191 -22.85 -20.63 -23.93
CA TRP A 191 -22.40 -21.95 -24.36
C TRP A 191 -23.34 -22.43 -25.47
#